data_515148727495891623042fd8488b9502
#
_entry.id   515148727495891623042fd8488b9502
#
_cell.length_a   1.000
_cell.length_b   1.000
_cell.length_c   1.000
_cell.angle_alpha   90.00
_cell.angle_beta   90.00
_cell.angle_gamma   90.00
#
_symmetry.space_group_name_H-M   'P 1'
#
loop_
_entity.id
_entity.type
_entity.pdbx_description
1 polymer ?
#
loop_
_entity_poly.entity_id
_entity_poly.type
_entity_poly.pdbx_seq_one_letter_code
_entity_poly.pdbx_strand_id
1 'polypeptide(L)'
;LTEMSAELIKINYVVVGIGINVNNKKMPKDIENVAVSARMLTGREQGRSLIIGSVCKWFGAYYHKFLSTLDLSLIKEEYNKYLINYNKEVEIVKSLGIDDEGRLLVEREGKTEAVLSGEVSVRGVYGYV
;
A
#
# COMPACT_ATOMS: atom_id res chain seq x y z
N LEU A 1 -0.58 -8.94 -3.48
CA LEU A 1 -0.67 -10.27 -2.86
C LEU A 1 0.63 -10.55 -2.11
N THR A 2 0.52 -11.05 -0.89
CA THR A 2 1.69 -11.45 -0.08
C THR A 2 1.49 -12.87 0.38
N GLU A 3 2.51 -13.70 0.20
CA GLU A 3 2.56 -15.08 0.68
C GLU A 3 3.79 -15.23 1.59
N MET A 4 3.64 -15.96 2.69
CA MET A 4 4.70 -16.16 3.66
C MET A 4 4.81 -17.64 4.02
N SER A 5 6.04 -18.15 4.08
CA SER A 5 6.36 -19.42 4.70
C SER A 5 7.08 -19.16 6.02
N ALA A 6 6.51 -19.64 7.12
CA ALA A 6 7.07 -19.46 8.45
C ALA A 6 6.96 -20.76 9.27
N GLU A 7 7.92 -20.97 10.16
CA GLU A 7 7.89 -21.94 11.25
C GLU A 7 7.67 -21.20 12.57
N LEU A 8 7.45 -21.91 13.67
CA LEU A 8 7.08 -21.35 14.99
C LEU A 8 7.93 -20.15 15.44
N ILE A 9 9.19 -20.07 15.03
CA ILE A 9 10.15 -19.04 15.47
C ILE A 9 10.96 -18.43 14.31
N LYS A 10 10.65 -18.78 13.04
CA LYS A 10 11.44 -18.35 11.89
C LYS A 10 10.60 -18.14 10.66
N ILE A 11 10.74 -16.96 10.03
CA ILE A 11 10.24 -16.73 8.68
C ILE A 11 11.28 -17.27 7.69
N ASN A 12 10.88 -18.18 6.82
CA ASN A 12 11.74 -18.75 5.79
C ASN A 12 11.85 -17.81 4.59
N TYR A 13 10.71 -17.32 4.10
CA TYR A 13 10.63 -16.32 3.03
C TYR A 13 9.28 -15.63 3.00
N VAL A 14 9.27 -14.47 2.36
CA VAL A 14 8.06 -13.72 2.02
C VAL A 14 8.07 -13.46 0.52
N VAL A 15 6.97 -13.77 -0.16
CA VAL A 15 6.76 -13.44 -1.58
C VAL A 15 5.80 -12.27 -1.68
N VAL A 16 6.21 -11.21 -2.37
CA VAL A 16 5.38 -10.03 -2.61
C VAL A 16 5.06 -9.93 -4.09
N GLY A 17 3.76 -10.05 -4.44
CA GLY A 17 3.28 -9.87 -5.80
C GLY A 17 2.72 -8.45 -6.01
N ILE A 18 3.26 -7.71 -6.99
CA ILE A 18 2.83 -6.37 -7.35
C ILE A 18 2.25 -6.38 -8.76
N GLY A 19 0.96 -6.03 -8.90
CA GLY A 19 0.28 -5.89 -10.19
C GLY A 19 0.14 -4.43 -10.61
N ILE A 20 0.60 -4.09 -11.82
CA ILE A 20 0.49 -2.74 -12.38
C ILE A 20 -0.10 -2.82 -13.79
N ASN A 21 -1.18 -2.08 -14.06
CA ASN A 21 -1.72 -1.91 -15.39
C ASN A 21 -0.83 -0.92 -16.17
N VAL A 22 -0.05 -1.40 -17.13
CA VAL A 22 0.97 -0.56 -17.80
C VAL A 22 0.45 0.02 -19.11
N ASN A 23 0.15 -0.83 -20.10
CA ASN A 23 -0.08 -0.38 -21.49
C ASN A 23 -1.50 -0.63 -22.01
N ASN A 24 -2.45 -0.91 -21.15
CA ASN A 24 -3.86 -0.99 -21.52
C ASN A 24 -4.33 0.37 -22.08
N LYS A 25 -4.93 0.38 -23.26
CA LYS A 25 -5.50 1.60 -23.86
C LYS A 25 -6.85 1.99 -23.24
N LYS A 26 -7.57 1.00 -22.73
CA LYS A 26 -8.85 1.14 -22.00
C LYS A 26 -8.96 -0.02 -21.00
N MET A 27 -9.74 0.17 -19.98
CA MET A 27 -10.07 -0.87 -19.02
C MET A 27 -11.37 -1.61 -19.45
N PRO A 28 -11.59 -2.83 -18.97
CA PRO A 28 -12.88 -3.52 -19.06
C PRO A 28 -13.99 -2.66 -18.43
N LYS A 29 -15.23 -2.77 -18.97
CA LYS A 29 -16.37 -1.94 -18.57
C LYS A 29 -16.75 -2.06 -17.09
N ASP A 30 -16.55 -3.22 -16.50
CA ASP A 30 -16.82 -3.54 -15.10
C ASP A 30 -15.89 -2.85 -14.12
N ILE A 31 -14.70 -2.43 -14.58
CA ILE A 31 -13.68 -1.78 -13.73
C ILE A 31 -13.20 -0.42 -14.28
N GLU A 32 -13.76 0.10 -15.36
CA GLU A 32 -13.29 1.32 -16.01
C GLU A 32 -13.38 2.57 -15.11
N ASN A 33 -14.29 2.55 -14.13
CA ASN A 33 -14.48 3.66 -13.18
C ASN A 33 -13.51 3.61 -11.98
N VAL A 34 -12.84 2.47 -11.76
CA VAL A 34 -11.98 2.25 -10.56
C VAL A 34 -10.57 1.82 -10.92
N ALA A 35 -10.26 1.56 -12.19
CA ALA A 35 -8.96 1.12 -12.64
C ALA A 35 -8.44 1.98 -13.81
N VAL A 36 -7.14 2.19 -13.82
CA VAL A 36 -6.45 2.96 -14.86
C VAL A 36 -5.10 2.32 -15.17
N SER A 37 -4.55 2.59 -16.35
CA SER A 37 -3.18 2.17 -16.71
C SER A 37 -2.23 3.35 -16.77
N ALA A 38 -0.93 3.08 -16.65
CA ALA A 38 0.11 4.09 -16.82
C ALA A 38 0.05 4.78 -18.21
N ARG A 39 -0.30 4.01 -19.25
CA ARG A 39 -0.51 4.56 -20.60
C ARG A 39 -1.70 5.52 -20.67
N MET A 40 -2.81 5.21 -20.02
CA MET A 40 -4.00 6.09 -19.99
C MET A 40 -3.70 7.41 -19.29
N LEU A 41 -2.93 7.37 -18.19
CA LEU A 41 -2.52 8.57 -17.45
C LEU A 41 -1.52 9.44 -18.20
N THR A 42 -0.57 8.83 -18.92
CA THR A 42 0.55 9.54 -19.55
C THR A 42 0.33 9.84 -21.03
N GLY A 43 -0.69 9.23 -21.64
CA GLY A 43 -0.97 9.32 -23.08
C GLY A 43 0.00 8.58 -24.00
N ARG A 44 1.01 7.88 -23.46
CA ARG A 44 2.06 7.20 -24.22
C ARG A 44 2.38 5.81 -23.68
N GLU A 45 2.91 4.97 -24.52
CA GLU A 45 3.38 3.64 -24.14
C GLU A 45 4.55 3.73 -23.15
N GLN A 46 4.52 2.87 -22.13
CA GLN A 46 5.51 2.82 -21.07
C GLN A 46 6.37 1.56 -21.21
N GLY A 47 7.68 1.70 -20.96
CA GLY A 47 8.62 0.59 -20.93
C GLY A 47 8.42 -0.28 -19.67
N ARG A 48 7.89 -1.50 -19.84
CA ARG A 48 7.66 -2.41 -18.70
C ARG A 48 8.94 -2.72 -17.93
N SER A 49 10.04 -2.94 -18.63
CA SER A 49 11.36 -3.21 -18.01
C SER A 49 11.83 -2.06 -17.11
N LEU A 50 11.58 -0.82 -17.52
CA LEU A 50 11.93 0.37 -16.73
C LEU A 50 11.07 0.45 -15.44
N ILE A 51 9.79 0.13 -15.55
CA ILE A 51 8.88 0.09 -14.38
C ILE A 51 9.34 -1.01 -13.42
N ILE A 52 9.61 -2.22 -13.92
CA ILE A 52 10.11 -3.33 -13.10
C ILE A 52 11.42 -2.93 -12.41
N GLY A 53 12.38 -2.39 -13.15
CA GLY A 53 13.65 -1.93 -12.60
C GLY A 53 13.46 -0.86 -11.50
N SER A 54 12.53 0.09 -11.70
CA SER A 54 12.19 1.11 -10.71
C SER A 54 11.58 0.50 -9.46
N VAL A 55 10.63 -0.43 -9.61
CA VAL A 55 10.00 -1.12 -8.46
C VAL A 55 11.06 -1.88 -7.66
N CYS A 56 11.93 -2.66 -8.30
CA CYS A 56 12.99 -3.40 -7.62
C CYS A 56 13.98 -2.45 -6.91
N LYS A 57 14.36 -1.35 -7.56
CA LYS A 57 15.25 -0.35 -6.96
C LYS A 57 14.66 0.24 -5.68
N TRP A 58 13.42 0.70 -5.74
CA TRP A 58 12.77 1.33 -4.59
C TRP A 58 12.45 0.31 -3.49
N PHE A 59 11.99 -0.88 -3.87
CA PHE A 59 11.80 -1.95 -2.89
C PHE A 59 13.10 -2.26 -2.13
N GLY A 60 14.22 -2.42 -2.84
CA GLY A 60 15.52 -2.64 -2.21
C GLY A 60 15.92 -1.51 -1.26
N ALA A 61 15.72 -0.24 -1.66
CA ALA A 61 16.04 0.91 -0.83
C ALA A 61 15.21 0.94 0.47
N TYR A 62 13.90 0.69 0.40
CA TYR A 62 13.04 0.61 1.59
C TYR A 62 13.32 -0.62 2.44
N TYR A 63 13.62 -1.76 1.81
CA TYR A 63 14.00 -2.97 2.53
C TYR A 63 15.29 -2.79 3.34
N HIS A 64 16.28 -2.07 2.81
CA HIS A 64 17.48 -1.72 3.57
C HIS A 64 17.17 -0.80 4.76
N LYS A 65 16.28 0.19 4.62
CA LYS A 65 15.81 0.99 5.75
C LYS A 65 15.17 0.12 6.83
N PHE A 66 14.25 -0.78 6.43
CA PHE A 66 13.61 -1.72 7.35
C PHE A 66 14.63 -2.60 8.07
N LEU A 67 15.59 -3.18 7.36
CA LEU A 67 16.62 -4.03 7.98
C LEU A 67 17.52 -3.30 8.99
N SER A 68 17.64 -1.97 8.89
CA SER A 68 18.46 -1.19 9.80
C SER A 68 17.81 -0.94 11.16
N THR A 69 16.48 -0.95 11.23
CA THR A 69 15.69 -0.70 12.45
C THR A 69 14.84 -1.89 12.86
N LEU A 70 14.53 -2.80 11.92
CA LEU A 70 13.57 -3.91 12.02
C LEU A 70 12.13 -3.43 12.33
N ASP A 71 11.84 -2.17 12.00
CA ASP A 71 10.53 -1.54 12.08
C ASP A 71 10.31 -0.57 10.91
N LEU A 72 9.20 0.14 10.86
CA LEU A 72 8.86 1.10 9.79
C LEU A 72 9.18 2.56 10.16
N SER A 73 9.89 2.83 11.24
CA SER A 73 10.19 4.20 11.72
C SER A 73 10.81 5.09 10.64
N LEU A 74 11.71 4.55 9.81
CA LEU A 74 12.37 5.26 8.70
C LEU A 74 11.55 5.32 7.40
N ILE A 75 10.36 4.73 7.37
CA ILE A 75 9.53 4.60 6.17
C ILE A 75 8.17 5.26 6.36
N LYS A 76 7.59 5.22 7.56
CA LYS A 76 6.20 5.61 7.85
C LYS A 76 5.84 7.03 7.43
N GLU A 77 6.73 8.00 7.60
CA GLU A 77 6.45 9.39 7.22
C GLU A 77 6.25 9.52 5.71
N GLU A 78 7.11 8.85 4.92
CA GLU A 78 7.00 8.85 3.47
C GLU A 78 5.77 8.04 3.01
N TYR A 79 5.51 6.90 3.64
CA TYR A 79 4.32 6.09 3.39
C TYR A 79 3.04 6.90 3.62
N ASN A 80 2.95 7.60 4.75
CA ASN A 80 1.76 8.39 5.09
C ASN A 80 1.48 9.53 4.11
N LYS A 81 2.50 10.09 3.44
CA LYS A 81 2.30 11.11 2.38
C LYS A 81 1.51 10.57 1.18
N TYR A 82 1.64 9.28 0.89
CA TYR A 82 0.97 8.62 -0.24
C TYR A 82 -0.27 7.82 0.18
N LEU A 83 -0.55 7.76 1.47
CA LEU A 83 -1.71 7.05 2.00
C LEU A 83 -2.99 7.85 1.69
N ILE A 84 -3.83 7.33 0.79
CA ILE A 84 -5.03 8.03 0.28
C ILE A 84 -5.98 8.44 1.39
N ASN A 85 -6.11 7.62 2.42
CA ASN A 85 -7.01 7.84 3.57
C ASN A 85 -6.32 8.53 4.75
N TYR A 86 -5.06 8.98 4.62
CA TYR A 86 -4.37 9.68 5.70
C TYR A 86 -5.11 10.94 6.11
N ASN A 87 -5.42 11.06 7.38
CA ASN A 87 -6.15 12.19 8.00
C ASN A 87 -7.55 12.46 7.40
N LYS A 88 -8.17 11.43 6.80
CA LYS A 88 -9.54 11.49 6.27
C LYS A 88 -10.49 10.65 7.13
N GLU A 89 -11.74 11.05 7.15
CA GLU A 89 -12.82 10.22 7.69
C GLU A 89 -13.04 9.02 6.79
N VAL A 90 -13.01 7.83 7.37
CA VAL A 90 -13.40 6.57 6.75
C VAL A 90 -14.58 6.01 7.55
N GLU A 91 -15.37 5.16 6.97
CA GLU A 91 -16.75 4.76 7.29
C GLU A 91 -17.24 4.91 8.77
N ILE A 92 -16.35 4.88 9.78
CA ILE A 92 -16.70 5.03 11.21
C ILE A 92 -15.61 5.77 12.02
N VAL A 93 -14.42 5.97 11.45
CA VAL A 93 -13.24 6.46 12.15
C VAL A 93 -12.40 7.38 11.26
N LYS A 94 -11.55 8.19 11.85
CA LYS A 94 -10.55 8.98 11.13
C LYS A 94 -9.24 8.20 11.04
N SER A 95 -8.70 8.02 9.82
CA SER A 95 -7.40 7.40 9.61
C SER A 95 -6.28 8.39 9.93
N LEU A 96 -5.34 8.00 10.80
CA LEU A 96 -4.20 8.80 11.22
C LEU A 96 -2.86 8.33 10.61
N GLY A 97 -2.87 7.31 9.73
CA GLY A 97 -1.68 6.75 9.13
C GLY A 97 -1.25 5.43 9.76
N ILE A 98 0.03 5.13 9.75
CA ILE A 98 0.59 3.92 10.36
C ILE A 98 1.59 4.24 11.47
N ASP A 99 1.75 3.32 12.42
CA ASP A 99 2.82 3.36 13.43
C ASP A 99 4.11 2.68 12.95
N ASP A 100 5.09 2.54 13.84
CA ASP A 100 6.40 1.94 13.53
C ASP A 100 6.31 0.43 13.26
N GLU A 101 5.29 -0.24 13.79
CA GLU A 101 4.98 -1.65 13.54
C GLU A 101 4.12 -1.86 12.29
N GLY A 102 3.69 -0.78 11.62
CA GLY A 102 2.87 -0.82 10.41
C GLY A 102 1.38 -1.05 10.68
N ARG A 103 0.91 -0.88 11.94
CA ARG A 103 -0.51 -0.97 12.28
C ARG A 103 -1.22 0.32 11.87
N LEU A 104 -2.43 0.22 11.35
CA LEU A 104 -3.24 1.39 11.03
C LEU A 104 -3.66 2.11 12.33
N LEU A 105 -3.31 3.38 12.44
CA LEU A 105 -3.80 4.24 13.51
C LEU A 105 -5.13 4.87 13.11
N VAL A 106 -6.12 4.75 13.97
CA VAL A 106 -7.44 5.35 13.79
C VAL A 106 -7.84 6.17 15.01
N GLU A 107 -8.59 7.24 14.79
CA GLU A 107 -9.23 8.00 15.85
C GLU A 107 -10.69 7.60 15.91
N ARG A 108 -11.10 7.08 17.07
CA ARG A 108 -12.49 6.76 17.39
C ARG A 108 -12.88 7.46 18.71
N GLU A 109 -13.93 8.26 18.68
CA GLU A 109 -14.42 8.98 19.88
C GLU A 109 -13.32 9.78 20.61
N GLY A 110 -12.40 10.41 19.85
CA GLY A 110 -11.30 11.19 20.40
C GLY A 110 -10.14 10.37 20.99
N LYS A 111 -10.13 9.05 20.80
CA LYS A 111 -9.03 8.16 21.20
C LYS A 111 -8.31 7.60 19.99
N THR A 112 -6.99 7.54 20.08
CA THR A 112 -6.17 6.86 19.07
C THR A 112 -6.05 5.38 19.39
N GLU A 113 -6.39 4.54 18.42
CA GLU A 113 -6.29 3.08 18.50
C GLU A 113 -5.44 2.56 17.36
N ALA A 114 -4.59 1.55 17.63
CA ALA A 114 -3.85 0.83 16.61
C ALA A 114 -4.61 -0.43 16.20
N VAL A 115 -4.91 -0.56 14.90
CA VAL A 115 -5.68 -1.67 14.36
C VAL A 115 -4.77 -2.62 13.61
N LEU A 116 -4.84 -3.92 13.94
CA LEU A 116 -4.12 -4.97 13.23
C LEU A 116 -4.77 -5.24 11.86
N SER A 117 -3.94 -5.53 10.87
CA SER A 117 -4.37 -5.88 9.51
C SER A 117 -5.30 -7.11 9.55
N GLY A 118 -6.43 -7.01 8.86
CA GLY A 118 -7.44 -8.07 8.77
C GLY A 118 -8.70 -7.85 9.61
N GLU A 119 -8.68 -6.94 10.58
CA GLU A 119 -9.84 -6.64 11.43
C GLU A 119 -10.70 -5.47 10.91
N VAL A 120 -10.21 -4.73 9.91
CA VAL A 120 -10.90 -3.56 9.38
C VAL A 120 -10.90 -3.55 7.87
N SER A 121 -12.09 -3.47 7.29
CA SER A 121 -12.26 -3.09 5.89
C SER A 121 -12.31 -1.56 5.82
N VAL A 122 -11.25 -0.93 5.33
CA VAL A 122 -11.25 0.51 5.08
C VAL A 122 -12.03 0.76 3.79
N ARG A 123 -13.25 1.27 3.93
CA ARG A 123 -14.07 1.74 2.80
C ARG A 123 -14.17 3.25 2.89
N GLY A 124 -13.84 3.94 1.80
CA GLY A 124 -14.12 5.38 1.72
C GLY A 124 -15.63 5.64 1.79
N VAL A 125 -16.02 6.82 2.24
CA VAL A 125 -17.44 7.25 2.39
C VAL A 125 -18.22 7.14 1.07
N TYR A 126 -17.52 7.03 -0.07
CA TYR A 126 -18.11 6.90 -1.42
C TYR A 126 -17.81 5.56 -2.10
N GLY A 127 -17.46 4.50 -1.35
CA GLY A 127 -17.10 3.19 -1.89
C GLY A 127 -15.60 2.91 -1.83
N TYR A 128 -15.12 1.89 -2.55
CA TYR A 128 -13.69 1.57 -2.59
C TYR A 128 -12.88 2.76 -3.10
N VAL A 129 -11.90 3.18 -2.32
CA VAL A 129 -10.89 4.15 -2.72
C VAL A 129 -9.78 3.44 -3.47
#